data_db2286a1be6200dbf0506e31e1e9d679
#
_entry.id   db2286a1be6200dbf0506e31e1e9d679
#
_cell.length_a   1.000
_cell.length_b   1.000
_cell.length_c   1.000
_cell.angle_alpha   90.00
_cell.angle_beta   90.00
_cell.angle_gamma   90.00
#
_symmetry.space_group_name_H-M   'P 1'
#
loop_
_entity.id
_entity.type
_entity.pdbx_description
1 polymer ?
#
loop_
_entity_poly.entity_id
_entity_poly.type
_entity_poly.pdbx_seq_one_letter_code
_entity_poly.pdbx_strand_id
1 'polypeptide(L)'
;MTAARKDRDKARTLLYSTLLSDMNNREIELGAALDDGGAQEVVRRGIKRRRESVEQYTKGDRRDLADREAFEIAELETLLPPAVPDADLRAAVREAIAGGAADLGAVMGRVMPRFKGRADGKTVNQIAREELAG
;
A
#
# COMPACT_ATOMS: atom_id res chain seq x y z
N MET A 1 7.33 -33.25 -2.39
CA MET A 1 6.51 -32.02 -2.24
C MET A 1 5.21 -32.36 -1.52
N THR A 2 4.86 -31.61 -0.48
CA THR A 2 3.59 -31.79 0.22
C THR A 2 2.44 -31.19 -0.58
N ALA A 3 1.22 -31.66 -0.38
CA ALA A 3 0.02 -31.10 -1.02
C ALA A 3 -0.15 -29.60 -0.67
N ALA A 4 0.15 -29.21 0.56
CA ALA A 4 0.07 -27.81 1.01
C ALA A 4 1.01 -26.90 0.22
N ARG A 5 2.21 -27.38 -0.11
CA ARG A 5 3.17 -26.61 -0.92
C ARG A 5 2.68 -26.43 -2.34
N LYS A 6 2.10 -27.46 -2.94
CA LYS A 6 1.51 -27.37 -4.28
C LYS A 6 0.35 -26.38 -4.32
N ASP A 7 -0.49 -26.39 -3.29
CA ASP A 7 -1.63 -25.50 -3.19
C ASP A 7 -1.16 -24.04 -3.05
N ARG A 8 -0.11 -23.79 -2.28
CA ARG A 8 0.49 -22.45 -2.15
C ARG A 8 1.07 -21.95 -3.46
N ASP A 9 1.76 -22.83 -4.22
CA ASP A 9 2.34 -22.47 -5.50
C ASP A 9 1.25 -22.12 -6.53
N LYS A 10 0.15 -22.85 -6.53
CA LYS A 10 -1.01 -22.55 -7.36
C LYS A 10 -1.63 -21.20 -6.97
N ALA A 11 -1.78 -20.98 -5.67
CA ALA A 11 -2.34 -19.73 -5.16
C ALA A 11 -1.47 -18.53 -5.55
N ARG A 12 -0.15 -18.65 -5.46
CA ARG A 12 0.79 -17.61 -5.90
C ARG A 12 0.67 -17.34 -7.39
N THR A 13 0.63 -18.39 -8.21
CA THR A 13 0.50 -18.25 -9.65
C THR A 13 -0.76 -17.49 -10.02
N LEU A 14 -1.88 -17.84 -9.41
CA LEU A 14 -3.15 -17.17 -9.65
C LEU A 14 -3.11 -15.72 -9.18
N LEU A 15 -2.54 -15.47 -8.01
CA LEU A 15 -2.40 -14.14 -7.44
C LEU A 15 -1.60 -13.22 -8.37
N TYR A 16 -0.44 -13.67 -8.82
CA TYR A 16 0.41 -12.86 -9.71
C TYR A 16 -0.21 -12.66 -11.07
N SER A 17 -0.94 -13.65 -11.60
CA SER A 17 -1.69 -13.48 -12.84
C SER A 17 -2.75 -12.40 -12.71
N THR A 18 -3.48 -12.38 -11.60
CA THR A 18 -4.48 -11.36 -11.29
C THR A 18 -3.82 -9.99 -11.15
N LEU A 19 -2.69 -9.91 -10.47
CA LEU A 19 -1.94 -8.68 -10.28
C LEU A 19 -1.48 -8.09 -11.62
N LEU A 20 -0.96 -8.93 -12.51
CA LEU A 20 -0.55 -8.49 -13.85
C LEU A 20 -1.73 -7.96 -14.65
N SER A 21 -2.90 -8.58 -14.53
CA SER A 21 -4.12 -8.10 -15.16
C SER A 21 -4.54 -6.75 -14.59
N ASP A 22 -4.46 -6.56 -13.27
CA ASP A 22 -4.77 -5.30 -12.62
C ASP A 22 -3.82 -4.19 -13.08
N MET A 23 -2.54 -4.49 -13.20
CA MET A 23 -1.54 -3.54 -13.71
C MET A 23 -1.83 -3.15 -15.16
N ASN A 24 -2.13 -4.13 -16.00
CA ASN A 24 -2.48 -3.88 -17.40
C ASN A 24 -3.73 -3.01 -17.53
N ASN A 25 -4.76 -3.30 -16.72
CA ASN A 25 -5.98 -2.51 -16.71
C ASN A 25 -5.70 -1.06 -16.27
N ARG A 26 -4.81 -0.88 -15.30
CA ARG A 26 -4.42 0.45 -14.84
C ARG A 26 -3.68 1.23 -15.92
N GLU A 27 -2.79 0.56 -16.66
CA GLU A 27 -2.10 1.19 -17.79
C GLU A 27 -3.08 1.64 -18.87
N ILE A 28 -4.10 0.82 -19.15
CA ILE A 28 -5.16 1.16 -20.11
C ILE A 28 -5.93 2.40 -19.62
N GLU A 29 -6.31 2.45 -18.34
CA GLU A 29 -7.01 3.59 -17.76
C GLU A 29 -6.20 4.88 -17.86
N LEU A 30 -4.89 4.81 -17.60
CA LEU A 30 -4.01 5.95 -17.62
C LEU A 30 -3.54 6.34 -19.02
N GLY A 31 -3.63 5.42 -19.99
CA GLY A 31 -3.11 5.63 -21.33
C GLY A 31 -1.59 5.69 -21.38
N ALA A 32 -0.91 5.10 -20.40
CA ALA A 32 0.55 5.13 -20.27
C ALA A 32 1.05 3.93 -19.47
N ALA A 33 2.31 3.55 -19.69
CA ALA A 33 2.95 2.49 -18.92
C ALA A 33 3.12 2.92 -17.47
N LEU A 34 3.01 1.96 -16.54
CA LEU A 34 3.22 2.22 -15.12
C LEU A 34 4.71 2.38 -14.82
N ASP A 35 5.04 3.40 -14.05
CA ASP A 35 6.35 3.50 -13.40
C ASP A 35 6.33 2.66 -12.10
N ASP A 36 7.45 2.61 -11.39
CA ASP A 36 7.56 1.84 -10.14
C ASP A 36 6.54 2.31 -9.10
N GLY A 37 6.34 3.61 -8.98
CA GLY A 37 5.36 4.18 -8.06
C GLY A 37 3.93 3.79 -8.42
N GLY A 38 3.61 3.80 -9.70
CA GLY A 38 2.30 3.38 -10.21
C GLY A 38 2.04 1.89 -9.97
N ALA A 39 3.05 1.05 -10.21
CA ALA A 39 2.95 -0.38 -9.96
C ALA A 39 2.75 -0.66 -8.46
N GLN A 40 3.49 0.02 -7.60
CA GLN A 40 3.34 -0.11 -6.14
C GLN A 40 1.95 0.31 -5.68
N GLU A 41 1.37 1.34 -6.28
CA GLU A 41 0.02 1.76 -5.96
C GLU A 41 -1.02 0.70 -6.31
N VAL A 42 -0.88 0.02 -7.45
CA VAL A 42 -1.76 -1.11 -7.81
C VAL A 42 -1.67 -2.21 -6.75
N VAL A 43 -0.46 -2.54 -6.31
CA VAL A 43 -0.24 -3.52 -5.23
C VAL A 43 -0.93 -3.09 -3.95
N ARG A 44 -0.80 -1.82 -3.54
CA ARG A 44 -1.42 -1.29 -2.32
C ARG A 44 -2.95 -1.35 -2.38
N ARG A 45 -3.53 -1.02 -3.51
CA ARG A 45 -4.99 -1.12 -3.72
C ARG A 45 -5.45 -2.57 -3.62
N GLY A 46 -4.66 -3.50 -4.16
CA GLY A 46 -4.92 -4.93 -4.05
C GLY A 46 -4.91 -5.42 -2.60
N ILE A 47 -3.95 -4.96 -1.82
CA ILE A 47 -3.84 -5.26 -0.39
C ILE A 47 -5.05 -4.69 0.37
N LYS A 48 -5.41 -3.45 0.11
CA LYS A 48 -6.56 -2.80 0.76
C LYS A 48 -7.86 -3.56 0.53
N ARG A 49 -8.13 -3.94 -0.71
CA ARG A 49 -9.33 -4.73 -1.04
C ARG A 49 -9.35 -6.06 -0.28
N ARG A 50 -8.21 -6.73 -0.19
CA ARG A 50 -8.09 -8.01 0.51
C ARG A 50 -8.26 -7.86 2.02
N ARG A 51 -7.77 -6.77 2.60
CA ARG A 51 -8.01 -6.48 4.02
C ARG A 51 -9.49 -6.30 4.31
N GLU A 52 -10.20 -5.62 3.44
CA GLU A 52 -11.66 -5.47 3.54
C GLU A 52 -12.35 -6.84 3.44
N SER A 53 -11.88 -7.71 2.53
CA SER A 53 -12.40 -9.06 2.39
C SER A 53 -12.13 -9.91 3.64
N VAL A 54 -10.95 -9.83 4.22
CA VAL A 54 -10.61 -10.52 5.48
C VAL A 54 -11.59 -10.11 6.58
N GLU A 55 -11.87 -8.83 6.70
CA GLU A 55 -12.81 -8.31 7.68
C GLU A 55 -14.22 -8.88 7.46
N GLN A 56 -14.69 -8.88 6.23
CA GLN A 56 -16.01 -9.42 5.89
C GLN A 56 -16.10 -10.93 6.14
N TYR A 57 -15.10 -11.69 5.73
CA TYR A 57 -15.08 -13.13 5.95
C TYR A 57 -14.97 -13.49 7.42
N THR A 58 -14.23 -12.73 8.20
CA THR A 58 -14.12 -12.93 9.65
C THR A 58 -15.48 -12.69 10.32
N LYS A 59 -16.18 -11.63 9.94
CA LYS A 59 -17.52 -11.35 10.44
C LYS A 59 -18.54 -12.43 10.06
N GLY A 60 -18.37 -13.02 8.87
CA GLY A 60 -19.22 -14.10 8.38
C GLY A 60 -18.81 -15.49 8.85
N ASP A 61 -17.86 -15.59 9.77
CA ASP A 61 -17.31 -16.85 10.29
C ASP A 61 -16.76 -17.77 9.19
N ARG A 62 -16.15 -17.17 8.18
CA ARG A 62 -15.50 -17.89 7.07
C ARG A 62 -13.99 -17.72 7.15
N ARG A 63 -13.40 -18.33 8.19
CA ARG A 63 -11.95 -18.26 8.42
C ARG A 63 -11.13 -18.85 7.30
N ASP A 64 -11.63 -19.86 6.63
CA ASP A 64 -10.97 -20.47 5.46
C ASP A 64 -10.72 -19.43 4.36
N LEU A 65 -11.72 -18.61 4.06
CA LEU A 65 -11.62 -17.55 3.07
C LEU A 65 -10.77 -16.36 3.58
N ALA A 66 -10.93 -16.03 4.86
CA ALA A 66 -10.13 -14.98 5.50
C ALA A 66 -8.65 -15.33 5.46
N ASP A 67 -8.28 -16.58 5.77
CA ASP A 67 -6.90 -17.04 5.75
C ASP A 67 -6.30 -17.02 4.34
N ARG A 68 -7.09 -17.35 3.34
CA ARG A 68 -6.67 -17.27 1.94
C ARG A 68 -6.34 -15.82 1.56
N GLU A 69 -7.20 -14.88 1.90
CA GLU A 69 -6.97 -13.46 1.64
C GLU A 69 -5.74 -12.95 2.41
N ALA A 70 -5.57 -13.37 3.66
CA ALA A 70 -4.41 -13.01 4.47
C ALA A 70 -3.10 -13.51 3.86
N PHE A 71 -3.10 -14.71 3.28
CA PHE A 71 -1.96 -15.25 2.56
C PHE A 71 -1.61 -14.36 1.36
N GLU A 72 -2.61 -13.95 0.58
CA GLU A 72 -2.42 -13.08 -0.58
C GLU A 72 -1.87 -11.71 -0.17
N ILE A 73 -2.36 -11.15 0.93
CA ILE A 73 -1.84 -9.90 1.48
C ILE A 73 -0.35 -10.01 1.81
N ALA A 74 0.03 -11.08 2.51
CA ALA A 74 1.43 -11.31 2.87
C ALA A 74 2.34 -11.40 1.64
N GLU A 75 1.88 -12.10 0.60
CA GLU A 75 2.63 -12.21 -0.65
C GLU A 75 2.77 -10.85 -1.36
N LEU A 76 1.69 -10.07 -1.41
CA LEU A 76 1.73 -8.75 -2.05
C LEU A 76 2.61 -7.77 -1.28
N GLU A 77 2.64 -7.84 0.04
CA GLU A 77 3.48 -6.98 0.86
C GLU A 77 4.97 -7.19 0.57
N THR A 78 5.38 -8.40 0.17
CA THR A 78 6.78 -8.66 -0.21
C THR A 78 7.21 -7.89 -1.46
N LEU A 79 6.26 -7.43 -2.27
CA LEU A 79 6.54 -6.68 -3.49
C LEU A 79 6.73 -5.18 -3.24
N LEU A 80 6.37 -4.71 -2.06
CA LEU A 80 6.50 -3.31 -1.70
C LEU A 80 7.85 -3.04 -1.04
N PRO A 81 8.43 -1.85 -1.24
CA PRO A 81 9.62 -1.47 -0.47
C PRO A 81 9.27 -1.43 1.01
N PRO A 82 10.27 -1.57 1.90
CA PRO A 82 10.04 -1.46 3.33
C PRO A 82 9.30 -0.16 3.66
N ALA A 83 8.37 -0.23 4.61
CA ALA A 83 7.65 0.95 5.04
C ALA A 83 8.64 1.98 5.59
N VAL A 84 8.42 3.25 5.26
CA VAL A 84 9.23 4.34 5.83
C VAL A 84 8.87 4.48 7.30
N PRO A 85 9.86 4.45 8.22
CA PRO A 85 9.57 4.61 9.65
C PRO A 85 8.88 5.95 9.93
N ASP A 86 7.97 5.97 10.89
CA ASP A 86 7.25 7.18 11.29
C ASP A 86 8.21 8.31 11.69
N ALA A 87 9.34 7.97 12.30
CA ALA A 87 10.36 8.94 12.66
C ALA A 87 10.92 9.68 11.45
N ASP A 88 11.12 8.97 10.33
CA ASP A 88 11.61 9.58 9.09
C ASP A 88 10.55 10.46 8.43
N LEU A 89 9.29 10.04 8.48
CA LEU A 89 8.17 10.84 7.99
C LEU A 89 8.02 12.12 8.82
N ARG A 90 8.14 12.00 10.14
CA ARG A 90 8.06 13.14 11.06
C ARG A 90 9.21 14.12 10.83
N ALA A 91 10.41 13.62 10.62
CA ALA A 91 11.57 14.47 10.30
C ALA A 91 11.35 15.26 9.00
N ALA A 92 10.80 14.60 7.98
CA ALA A 92 10.49 15.26 6.71
C ALA A 92 9.40 16.33 6.87
N VAL A 93 8.38 16.05 7.67
CA VAL A 93 7.32 17.03 7.99
C VAL A 93 7.90 18.23 8.69
N ARG A 94 8.73 18.02 9.70
CA ARG A 94 9.40 19.13 10.45
C ARG A 94 10.28 19.96 9.54
N GLU A 95 11.00 19.31 8.63
CA GLU A 95 11.84 19.99 7.64
C GLU A 95 10.99 20.86 6.72
N ALA A 96 9.84 20.36 6.26
CA ALA A 96 8.93 21.13 5.42
C ALA A 96 8.38 22.36 6.16
N ILE A 97 8.00 22.20 7.43
CA ILE A 97 7.50 23.31 8.26
C ILE A 97 8.62 24.34 8.49
N ALA A 98 9.83 23.91 8.81
CA ALA A 98 10.98 24.78 8.97
C ALA A 98 11.31 25.54 7.68
N GLY A 99 11.03 24.93 6.53
CA GLY A 99 11.22 25.53 5.21
C GLY A 99 10.09 26.48 4.76
N GLY A 100 9.10 26.72 5.63
CA GLY A 100 8.04 27.68 5.37
C GLY A 100 6.66 27.11 5.08
N ALA A 101 6.48 25.78 5.09
CA ALA A 101 5.16 25.19 4.94
C ALA A 101 4.31 25.48 6.18
N ALA A 102 3.27 26.28 6.03
CA ALA A 102 2.49 26.82 7.15
C ALA A 102 1.16 26.10 7.38
N ASP A 103 0.70 25.33 6.41
CA ASP A 103 -0.57 24.63 6.51
C ASP A 103 -0.44 23.17 6.04
N LEU A 104 -1.48 22.39 6.29
CA LEU A 104 -1.50 20.97 5.95
C LEU A 104 -1.25 20.72 4.46
N GLY A 105 -1.90 21.48 3.59
CA GLY A 105 -1.73 21.36 2.13
C GLY A 105 -0.31 21.59 1.69
N ALA A 106 0.36 22.60 2.22
CA ALA A 106 1.74 22.93 1.90
C ALA A 106 2.70 21.85 2.39
N VAL A 107 2.48 21.33 3.61
CA VAL A 107 3.29 20.23 4.16
C VAL A 107 3.13 18.99 3.30
N MET A 108 1.91 18.58 3.01
CA MET A 108 1.64 17.40 2.19
C MET A 108 2.23 17.53 0.79
N GLY A 109 2.14 18.71 0.19
CA GLY A 109 2.70 18.98 -1.14
C GLY A 109 4.22 18.86 -1.21
N ARG A 110 4.92 19.09 -0.10
CA ARG A 110 6.38 18.96 -0.01
C ARG A 110 6.84 17.58 0.40
N VAL A 111 6.07 16.90 1.26
CA VAL A 111 6.47 15.61 1.85
C VAL A 111 6.08 14.44 0.95
N MET A 112 4.85 14.41 0.46
CA MET A 112 4.35 13.26 -0.29
C MET A 112 5.17 12.90 -1.52
N PRO A 113 5.66 13.86 -2.36
CA PRO A 113 6.49 13.49 -3.50
C PRO A 113 7.79 12.77 -3.14
N ARG A 114 8.34 13.04 -1.95
CA ARG A 114 9.58 12.38 -1.47
C ARG A 114 9.37 10.92 -1.15
N PHE A 115 8.15 10.53 -0.77
CA PHE A 115 7.81 9.18 -0.34
C PHE A 115 6.73 8.53 -1.20
N LYS A 116 6.56 9.02 -2.42
CA LYS A 116 5.54 8.50 -3.34
C LYS A 116 5.67 6.98 -3.48
N GLY A 117 4.56 6.27 -3.23
CA GLY A 117 4.53 4.82 -3.28
C GLY A 117 5.15 4.12 -2.06
N ARG A 118 5.76 4.86 -1.11
CA ARG A 118 6.47 4.30 0.05
C ARG A 118 5.84 4.66 1.38
N ALA A 119 4.97 5.64 1.40
CA ALA A 119 4.28 6.06 2.61
C ALA A 119 2.79 6.24 2.33
N ASP A 120 1.98 5.91 3.33
CA ASP A 120 0.53 6.12 3.28
C ASP A 120 0.23 7.59 3.53
N GLY A 121 -0.51 8.21 2.62
CA GLY A 121 -0.91 9.61 2.75
C GLY A 121 -1.68 9.89 4.02
N LYS A 122 -2.46 8.94 4.50
CA LYS A 122 -3.22 9.07 5.74
C LYS A 122 -2.30 9.19 6.96
N THR A 123 -1.24 8.38 7.01
CA THR A 123 -0.24 8.42 8.08
C THR A 123 0.52 9.75 8.05
N VAL A 124 0.96 10.18 6.89
CA VAL A 124 1.68 11.46 6.72
C VAL A 124 0.77 12.63 7.12
N ASN A 125 -0.50 12.57 6.73
CA ASN A 125 -1.49 13.59 7.08
C ASN A 125 -1.63 13.73 8.60
N GLN A 126 -1.73 12.63 9.31
CA GLN A 126 -1.83 12.63 10.77
C GLN A 126 -0.59 13.22 11.43
N ILE A 127 0.59 12.80 10.97
CA ILE A 127 1.87 13.34 11.49
C ILE A 127 1.95 14.84 11.21
N ALA A 128 1.57 15.28 10.01
CA ALA A 128 1.58 16.69 9.66
C ALA A 128 0.65 17.51 10.56
N ARG A 129 -0.54 17.00 10.86
CA ARG A 129 -1.48 17.66 11.77
C ARG A 129 -0.90 17.78 13.17
N GLU A 130 -0.27 16.73 13.69
CA GLU A 130 0.36 16.73 14.99
C GLU A 130 1.49 17.76 15.07
N GLU A 131 2.35 17.82 14.07
CA GLU A 131 3.48 18.75 14.05
C GLU A 131 3.05 20.20 13.84
N LEU A 132 2.00 20.45 13.06
CA LEU A 132 1.45 21.79 12.87
C LEU A 132 0.75 22.31 14.14
N ALA A 133 0.17 21.41 14.94
CA ALA A 133 -0.48 21.76 16.19
C ALA A 133 0.51 22.00 17.34
N GLY A 134 1.69 21.41 17.25
CA GLY A 134 2.78 21.60 18.21
C GLY A 134 3.61 22.79 17.88
#